data_0a73621020ad55a96d8b6a76ac77e39c
#
_entry.id   0a73621020ad55a96d8b6a76ac77e39c
#
_cell.length_a   1.000
_cell.length_b   1.000
_cell.length_c   1.000
_cell.angle_alpha   90.00
_cell.angle_beta   90.00
_cell.angle_gamma   90.00
#
_symmetry.space_group_name_H-M   'P 1'
#
loop_
_entity.id
_entity.type
_entity.pdbx_description
1 polymer ?
#
loop_
_entity_poly.entity_id
_entity_poly.type
_entity_poly.pdbx_seq_one_letter_code
_entity_poly.pdbx_strand_id
1 'polypeptide(L)'
;MGRLIMMMMPVTPKFIVGWVAKRYVAGTDLESAMRVMRSMKSQDACFTLDVLGEEITNLEEADFFVDEYHRALNAIVAEGMDANISVKPTAVGLLIDEKKALENIENITSVAAKNNIFVRLDMEDHRVTQSTIDIVTEMHDRGLTNIGTVLQSRLFRTSDDISSLASKLNGNSDVRICKGIYLESEDIAHTRYHDIVVATNKAVDELLDSGAYTAIASHDLPVINHAIAALDERGMGPKIADPRENAGPERIGKGPGYEFQMLLGVRGNIRRKLA
;
A
#
# COMPACT_ATOMS: atom_id res chain seq x y z
N MET A 1 14.49 21.14 6.25
CA MET A 1 13.92 20.81 7.59
C MET A 1 14.17 19.36 8.02
N GLY A 2 14.15 18.35 7.15
CA GLY A 2 14.30 16.94 7.53
C GLY A 2 15.59 16.56 8.26
N ARG A 3 16.75 17.06 7.82
CA ARG A 3 18.06 16.76 8.47
C ARG A 3 18.15 17.22 9.93
N LEU A 4 17.54 18.37 10.26
CA LEU A 4 17.56 18.91 11.63
C LEU A 4 16.67 18.07 12.57
N ILE A 5 15.55 17.57 12.06
CA ILE A 5 14.63 16.70 12.81
C ILE A 5 15.29 15.35 13.10
N MET A 6 15.94 14.72 12.09
CA MET A 6 16.68 13.46 12.28
C MET A 6 17.83 13.60 13.31
N MET A 7 18.51 14.72 13.32
CA MET A 7 19.61 14.99 14.26
C MET A 7 19.14 15.18 15.71
N MET A 8 17.88 15.60 15.90
CA MET A 8 17.29 15.83 17.23
C MET A 8 16.49 14.64 17.79
N MET A 9 16.16 13.64 16.97
CA MET A 9 15.39 12.46 17.42
C MET A 9 16.00 11.72 18.60
N PRO A 10 17.34 11.45 18.67
CA PRO A 10 17.93 10.74 19.81
C PRO A 10 17.82 11.47 21.15
N VAL A 11 17.60 12.79 21.14
CA VAL A 11 17.55 13.65 22.35
C VAL A 11 16.09 14.02 22.69
N THR A 12 15.12 13.71 21.83
CA THR A 12 13.73 14.11 22.05
C THR A 12 13.08 13.18 23.09
N PRO A 13 12.50 13.73 24.18
CA PRO A 13 11.82 12.93 25.19
C PRO A 13 10.70 12.07 24.60
N LYS A 14 10.61 10.81 25.03
CA LYS A 14 9.64 9.81 24.50
C LYS A 14 8.19 10.31 24.54
N PHE A 15 7.81 11.14 25.51
CA PHE A 15 6.44 11.68 25.58
C PHE A 15 6.13 12.67 24.46
N ILE A 16 7.12 13.45 23.97
CA ILE A 16 6.94 14.37 22.85
C ILE A 16 6.83 13.57 21.56
N VAL A 17 7.68 12.55 21.38
CA VAL A 17 7.58 11.62 20.24
C VAL A 17 6.22 10.94 20.24
N GLY A 18 5.76 10.43 21.37
CA GLY A 18 4.45 9.81 21.53
C GLY A 18 3.29 10.78 21.25
N TRP A 19 3.40 12.05 21.67
CA TRP A 19 2.38 13.04 21.38
C TRP A 19 2.28 13.38 19.88
N VAL A 20 3.42 13.51 19.19
CA VAL A 20 3.46 13.73 17.73
C VAL A 20 2.97 12.48 17.00
N ALA A 21 3.40 11.29 17.42
CA ALA A 21 3.02 10.02 16.80
C ALA A 21 1.51 9.77 16.83
N LYS A 22 0.81 10.17 17.91
CA LYS A 22 -0.67 10.05 18.01
C LYS A 22 -1.44 10.68 16.85
N ARG A 23 -0.80 11.59 16.11
CA ARG A 23 -1.42 12.22 14.93
C ARG A 23 -1.31 11.34 13.68
N TYR A 24 -0.30 10.48 13.61
CA TYR A 24 0.07 9.73 12.42
C TYR A 24 -0.07 8.21 12.58
N VAL A 25 -0.19 7.75 13.81
CA VAL A 25 -0.39 6.35 14.15
C VAL A 25 -1.72 6.23 14.89
N ALA A 26 -2.56 5.30 14.46
CA ALA A 26 -3.88 5.10 15.05
C ALA A 26 -3.82 4.64 16.51
N GLY A 27 -2.71 4.04 16.92
CA GLY A 27 -2.43 3.59 18.28
C GLY A 27 -1.40 2.47 18.28
N THR A 28 -1.18 1.90 19.47
CA THR A 28 -0.25 0.80 19.69
C THR A 28 -0.91 -0.58 19.71
N ASP A 29 -2.23 -0.62 19.49
CA ASP A 29 -3.05 -1.82 19.58
C ASP A 29 -4.26 -1.74 18.64
N LEU A 30 -4.83 -2.90 18.34
CA LEU A 30 -5.96 -3.06 17.43
C LEU A 30 -7.19 -2.24 17.86
N GLU A 31 -7.51 -2.18 19.17
CA GLU A 31 -8.67 -1.44 19.67
C GLU A 31 -8.53 0.07 19.40
N SER A 32 -7.32 0.61 19.52
CA SER A 32 -7.04 2.00 19.20
C SER A 32 -7.22 2.28 17.70
N ALA A 33 -6.76 1.36 16.84
CA ALA A 33 -6.97 1.46 15.40
C ALA A 33 -8.46 1.41 15.05
N MET A 34 -9.21 0.46 15.59
CA MET A 34 -10.65 0.35 15.39
C MET A 34 -11.41 1.59 15.87
N ARG A 35 -11.01 2.19 16.98
CA ARG A 35 -11.60 3.45 17.48
C ARG A 35 -11.41 4.60 16.49
N VAL A 36 -10.23 4.72 15.89
CA VAL A 36 -9.96 5.73 14.86
C VAL A 36 -10.82 5.45 13.63
N MET A 37 -10.89 4.21 13.15
CA MET A 37 -11.70 3.83 12.00
C MET A 37 -13.18 4.14 12.25
N ARG A 38 -13.74 3.79 13.41
CA ARG A 38 -15.13 4.15 13.79
C ARG A 38 -15.36 5.66 13.74
N SER A 39 -14.41 6.46 14.22
CA SER A 39 -14.54 7.93 14.22
C SER A 39 -14.54 8.55 12.82
N MET A 40 -13.98 7.85 11.83
CA MET A 40 -13.88 8.31 10.44
C MET A 40 -14.91 7.66 9.52
N LYS A 41 -15.61 6.63 9.96
CA LYS A 41 -16.61 5.89 9.16
C LYS A 41 -17.71 6.82 8.61
N SER A 42 -18.10 7.84 9.38
CA SER A 42 -19.09 8.84 8.95
C SER A 42 -18.61 9.81 7.86
N GLN A 43 -17.35 9.71 7.46
CA GLN A 43 -16.73 10.53 6.41
C GLN A 43 -16.58 9.77 5.09
N ASP A 44 -17.28 8.65 4.92
CA ASP A 44 -17.16 7.73 3.76
C ASP A 44 -15.71 7.30 3.47
N ALA A 45 -14.89 7.23 4.52
CA ALA A 45 -13.50 6.85 4.40
C ALA A 45 -13.36 5.32 4.33
N CYS A 46 -12.59 4.86 3.36
CA CYS A 46 -12.07 3.50 3.31
C CYS A 46 -10.71 3.45 4.02
N PHE A 47 -10.33 2.28 4.51
CA PHE A 47 -9.14 2.15 5.32
C PHE A 47 -8.17 1.10 4.76
N THR A 48 -6.89 1.34 4.96
CA THR A 48 -5.86 0.30 4.91
C THR A 48 -5.27 0.19 6.31
N LEU A 49 -5.36 -1.00 6.89
CA LEU A 49 -4.86 -1.29 8.23
C LEU A 49 -3.52 -2.04 8.11
N ASP A 50 -2.50 -1.51 8.75
CA ASP A 50 -1.15 -2.06 8.79
C ASP A 50 -0.76 -2.42 10.23
N VAL A 51 -0.16 -3.59 10.44
CA VAL A 51 0.47 -3.99 11.69
C VAL A 51 1.94 -3.59 11.60
N LEU A 52 2.30 -2.55 12.35
CA LEU A 52 3.64 -1.97 12.28
C LEU A 52 4.71 -2.93 12.77
N GLY A 53 5.68 -3.21 11.94
CA GLY A 53 6.86 -4.01 12.17
C GLY A 53 7.47 -4.44 10.85
N GLU A 54 8.77 -4.57 10.82
CA GLU A 54 9.55 -5.02 9.66
C GLU A 54 10.88 -5.63 10.13
N GLU A 55 11.56 -6.38 9.25
CA GLU A 55 12.88 -6.96 9.49
C GLU A 55 12.98 -7.75 10.80
N ILE A 56 12.08 -8.72 11.00
CA ILE A 56 12.13 -9.64 12.13
C ILE A 56 13.44 -10.44 12.13
N THR A 57 13.86 -10.89 13.31
CA THR A 57 15.14 -11.60 13.49
C THR A 57 15.00 -13.11 13.65
N ASN A 58 13.80 -13.60 13.90
CA ASN A 58 13.48 -15.01 14.02
C ASN A 58 12.03 -15.29 13.57
N LEU A 59 11.73 -16.55 13.23
CA LEU A 59 10.41 -16.93 12.70
C LEU A 59 9.29 -16.94 13.76
N GLU A 60 9.61 -17.00 15.05
CA GLU A 60 8.61 -16.89 16.12
C GLU A 60 7.95 -15.51 16.12
N GLU A 61 8.70 -14.47 15.74
CA GLU A 61 8.14 -13.13 15.55
C GLU A 61 7.16 -13.08 14.38
N ALA A 62 7.38 -13.87 13.31
CA ALA A 62 6.44 -13.95 12.19
C ALA A 62 5.08 -14.50 12.60
N ASP A 63 5.04 -15.49 13.48
CA ASP A 63 3.78 -16.06 13.99
C ASP A 63 2.96 -15.00 14.73
N PHE A 64 3.62 -14.13 15.50
CA PHE A 64 2.95 -13.00 16.16
C PHE A 64 2.28 -12.06 15.12
N PHE A 65 2.98 -11.71 14.03
CA PHE A 65 2.40 -10.84 13.00
C PHE A 65 1.23 -11.52 12.28
N VAL A 66 1.34 -12.80 11.96
CA VAL A 66 0.24 -13.58 11.35
C VAL A 66 -1.01 -13.55 12.27
N ASP A 67 -0.84 -13.78 13.56
CA ASP A 67 -1.94 -13.73 14.53
C ASP A 67 -2.56 -12.33 14.63
N GLU A 68 -1.75 -11.27 14.64
CA GLU A 68 -2.26 -9.89 14.64
C GLU A 68 -3.04 -9.55 13.36
N TYR A 69 -2.60 -10.03 12.19
CA TYR A 69 -3.38 -9.86 10.96
C TYR A 69 -4.71 -10.63 11.01
N HIS A 70 -4.75 -11.84 11.56
CA HIS A 70 -6.00 -12.56 11.76
C HIS A 70 -6.95 -11.81 12.72
N ARG A 71 -6.43 -11.26 13.81
CA ARG A 71 -7.21 -10.44 14.74
C ARG A 71 -7.76 -9.19 14.05
N ALA A 72 -6.94 -8.54 13.23
CA ALA A 72 -7.34 -7.38 12.44
C ALA A 72 -8.46 -7.72 11.45
N LEU A 73 -8.33 -8.81 10.68
CA LEU A 73 -9.34 -9.30 9.75
C LEU A 73 -10.67 -9.59 10.48
N ASN A 74 -10.61 -10.29 11.60
CA ASN A 74 -11.81 -10.58 12.41
C ASN A 74 -12.50 -9.30 12.91
N ALA A 75 -11.74 -8.29 13.34
CA ALA A 75 -12.29 -7.03 13.81
C ALA A 75 -12.94 -6.23 12.66
N ILE A 76 -12.30 -6.18 11.50
CA ILE A 76 -12.84 -5.54 10.28
C ILE A 76 -14.20 -6.16 9.92
N VAL A 77 -14.29 -7.49 9.92
CA VAL A 77 -15.52 -8.23 9.61
C VAL A 77 -16.59 -7.98 10.67
N ALA A 78 -16.25 -8.13 11.94
CA ALA A 78 -17.19 -8.00 13.06
C ALA A 78 -17.85 -6.61 13.11
N GLU A 79 -17.14 -5.57 12.71
CA GLU A 79 -17.63 -4.18 12.72
C GLU A 79 -18.13 -3.68 11.36
N GLY A 80 -18.07 -4.51 10.32
CA GLY A 80 -18.47 -4.14 8.96
C GLY A 80 -17.73 -2.89 8.47
N MET A 81 -16.40 -2.87 8.65
CA MET A 81 -15.54 -1.77 8.20
C MET A 81 -15.18 -1.95 6.73
N ASP A 82 -15.26 -0.86 5.96
CA ASP A 82 -14.69 -0.83 4.61
C ASP A 82 -13.17 -0.67 4.72
N ALA A 83 -12.48 -1.79 4.81
CA ALA A 83 -11.04 -1.82 5.03
C ALA A 83 -10.37 -2.98 4.29
N ASN A 84 -9.13 -2.73 3.90
CA ASN A 84 -8.18 -3.76 3.51
C ASN A 84 -7.01 -3.80 4.51
N ILE A 85 -6.13 -4.78 4.38
CA ILE A 85 -4.91 -4.88 5.19
C ILE A 85 -3.67 -4.68 4.32
N SER A 86 -2.62 -4.13 4.93
CA SER A 86 -1.29 -4.02 4.33
C SER A 86 -0.32 -4.89 5.11
N VAL A 87 0.43 -5.74 4.43
CA VAL A 87 1.32 -6.74 5.04
C VAL A 87 2.75 -6.47 4.58
N LYS A 88 3.68 -6.36 5.53
CA LYS A 88 5.11 -6.26 5.22
C LYS A 88 5.73 -7.64 5.07
N PRO A 89 6.32 -7.96 3.91
CA PRO A 89 6.93 -9.26 3.67
C PRO A 89 7.98 -9.65 4.70
N THR A 90 8.81 -8.68 5.14
CA THR A 90 9.88 -8.97 6.10
C THR A 90 9.37 -9.20 7.53
N ALA A 91 8.20 -8.67 7.88
CA ALA A 91 7.54 -8.95 9.16
C ALA A 91 6.97 -10.38 9.23
N VAL A 92 6.72 -11.01 8.09
CA VAL A 92 6.22 -12.40 8.03
C VAL A 92 7.29 -13.40 7.59
N GLY A 93 8.57 -12.99 7.60
CA GLY A 93 9.72 -13.88 7.51
C GLY A 93 10.52 -13.85 6.20
N LEU A 94 10.24 -12.96 5.26
CA LEU A 94 10.82 -12.99 3.91
C LEU A 94 12.36 -12.95 3.88
N LEU A 95 13.01 -12.24 4.80
CA LEU A 95 14.48 -12.20 4.88
C LEU A 95 15.11 -13.39 5.62
N ILE A 96 14.30 -14.27 6.23
CA ILE A 96 14.77 -15.42 7.01
C ILE A 96 14.52 -16.73 6.26
N ASP A 97 13.28 -16.91 5.80
CA ASP A 97 12.84 -18.11 5.07
C ASP A 97 11.72 -17.72 4.09
N GLU A 98 12.06 -17.62 2.80
CA GLU A 98 11.12 -17.25 1.75
C GLU A 98 9.92 -18.20 1.64
N LYS A 99 10.14 -19.51 1.86
CA LYS A 99 9.07 -20.50 1.82
C LYS A 99 8.07 -20.29 2.96
N LYS A 100 8.59 -20.06 4.17
CA LYS A 100 7.75 -19.78 5.34
C LYS A 100 7.00 -18.46 5.18
N ALA A 101 7.62 -17.43 4.63
CA ALA A 101 6.97 -16.17 4.32
C ALA A 101 5.83 -16.35 3.30
N LEU A 102 6.06 -17.13 2.25
CA LEU A 102 5.04 -17.48 1.26
C LEU A 102 3.85 -18.19 1.92
N GLU A 103 4.10 -19.19 2.78
CA GLU A 103 3.06 -19.91 3.54
C GLU A 103 2.28 -18.95 4.45
N ASN A 104 2.94 -18.04 5.14
CA ASN A 104 2.33 -17.06 6.01
C ASN A 104 1.44 -16.07 5.23
N ILE A 105 1.93 -15.57 4.09
CA ILE A 105 1.17 -14.66 3.20
C ILE A 105 -0.04 -15.39 2.60
N GLU A 106 0.11 -16.63 2.15
CA GLU A 106 -0.99 -17.47 1.66
C GLU A 106 -2.07 -17.65 2.73
N ASN A 107 -1.67 -17.93 3.97
CA ASN A 107 -2.57 -18.09 5.10
C ASN A 107 -3.40 -16.80 5.33
N ILE A 108 -2.73 -15.65 5.48
CA ILE A 108 -3.39 -14.35 5.68
C ILE A 108 -4.33 -14.03 4.50
N THR A 109 -3.85 -14.20 3.27
CA THR A 109 -4.61 -13.89 2.04
C THR A 109 -5.84 -14.78 1.89
N SER A 110 -5.71 -16.07 2.23
CA SER A 110 -6.82 -17.03 2.20
C SER A 110 -7.92 -16.69 3.21
N VAL A 111 -7.55 -16.24 4.41
CA VAL A 111 -8.52 -15.79 5.43
C VAL A 111 -9.19 -14.49 4.98
N ALA A 112 -8.44 -13.57 4.41
CA ALA A 112 -8.96 -12.32 3.85
C ALA A 112 -9.93 -12.59 2.68
N ALA A 113 -9.60 -13.51 1.76
CA ALA A 113 -10.44 -13.89 0.62
C ALA A 113 -11.83 -14.38 1.04
N LYS A 114 -11.91 -15.22 2.08
CA LYS A 114 -13.19 -15.73 2.62
C LYS A 114 -14.13 -14.61 3.09
N ASN A 115 -13.59 -13.44 3.38
CA ASN A 115 -14.32 -12.28 3.88
C ASN A 115 -14.38 -11.13 2.88
N ASN A 116 -13.99 -11.35 1.62
CA ASN A 116 -13.90 -10.33 0.57
C ASN A 116 -13.02 -9.13 0.97
N ILE A 117 -11.96 -9.38 1.73
CA ILE A 117 -10.98 -8.35 2.12
C ILE A 117 -9.77 -8.46 1.21
N PHE A 118 -9.32 -7.33 0.71
CA PHE A 118 -8.12 -7.24 -0.12
C PHE A 118 -6.85 -7.16 0.75
N VAL A 119 -5.77 -7.77 0.28
CA VAL A 119 -4.45 -7.74 0.91
C VAL A 119 -3.49 -6.94 0.05
N ARG A 120 -2.86 -5.94 0.63
CA ARG A 120 -1.78 -5.20 0.00
C ARG A 120 -0.45 -5.72 0.53
N LEU A 121 0.35 -6.33 -0.32
CA LEU A 121 1.71 -6.69 0.05
C LEU A 121 2.61 -5.46 -0.14
N ASP A 122 3.10 -4.89 0.95
CA ASP A 122 3.88 -3.67 0.94
C ASP A 122 5.26 -3.90 0.29
N MET A 123 5.79 -2.84 -0.31
CA MET A 123 7.13 -2.85 -0.86
C MET A 123 8.10 -2.22 0.13
N GLU A 124 9.14 -2.95 0.45
CA GLU A 124 10.23 -2.50 1.30
C GLU A 124 11.46 -2.14 0.44
N ASP A 125 12.68 -2.28 0.90
CA ASP A 125 13.83 -1.88 0.11
C ASP A 125 14.11 -2.82 -1.10
N HIS A 126 15.10 -2.45 -1.90
CA HIS A 126 15.43 -3.15 -3.15
C HIS A 126 15.76 -4.64 -2.98
N ARG A 127 16.24 -5.07 -1.80
CA ARG A 127 16.63 -6.48 -1.52
C ARG A 127 15.45 -7.44 -1.69
N VAL A 128 14.26 -6.99 -1.35
CA VAL A 128 13.04 -7.81 -1.34
C VAL A 128 12.07 -7.46 -2.48
N THR A 129 12.41 -6.50 -3.35
CA THR A 129 11.51 -6.06 -4.42
C THR A 129 11.08 -7.21 -5.32
N GLN A 130 12.03 -8.02 -5.79
CA GLN A 130 11.70 -9.11 -6.71
C GLN A 130 10.90 -10.21 -6.01
N SER A 131 11.34 -10.67 -4.84
CA SER A 131 10.64 -11.71 -4.08
C SER A 131 9.20 -11.28 -3.73
N THR A 132 8.97 -9.99 -3.41
CA THR A 132 7.63 -9.46 -3.15
C THR A 132 6.72 -9.55 -4.39
N ILE A 133 7.22 -9.19 -5.56
CA ILE A 133 6.49 -9.29 -6.83
C ILE A 133 6.20 -10.76 -7.17
N ASP A 134 7.18 -11.64 -6.98
CA ASP A 134 7.05 -13.07 -7.28
C ASP A 134 6.02 -13.74 -6.35
N ILE A 135 5.97 -13.37 -5.07
CA ILE A 135 4.94 -13.85 -4.13
C ILE A 135 3.53 -13.45 -4.61
N VAL A 136 3.33 -12.20 -5.03
CA VAL A 136 2.01 -11.78 -5.55
C VAL A 136 1.61 -12.59 -6.79
N THR A 137 2.55 -12.80 -7.71
CA THR A 137 2.31 -13.61 -8.90
C THR A 137 1.95 -15.05 -8.53
N GLU A 138 2.71 -15.66 -7.62
CA GLU A 138 2.47 -17.01 -7.12
C GLU A 138 1.09 -17.14 -6.42
N MET A 139 0.65 -16.12 -5.66
CA MET A 139 -0.69 -16.12 -5.06
C MET A 139 -1.78 -16.14 -6.13
N HIS A 140 -1.64 -15.35 -7.20
CA HIS A 140 -2.59 -15.36 -8.31
C HIS A 140 -2.60 -16.71 -9.02
N ASP A 141 -1.45 -17.35 -9.24
CA ASP A 141 -1.35 -18.68 -9.83
C ASP A 141 -2.04 -19.75 -8.97
N ARG A 142 -2.07 -19.57 -7.65
CA ARG A 142 -2.83 -20.40 -6.69
C ARG A 142 -4.33 -20.05 -6.61
N GLY A 143 -4.81 -19.08 -7.38
CA GLY A 143 -6.20 -18.63 -7.39
C GLY A 143 -6.57 -17.62 -6.30
N LEU A 144 -5.61 -17.10 -5.57
CA LEU A 144 -5.79 -16.02 -4.59
C LEU A 144 -5.58 -14.66 -5.26
N THR A 145 -6.63 -14.12 -5.87
CA THR A 145 -6.56 -12.85 -6.63
C THR A 145 -6.88 -11.60 -5.80
N ASN A 146 -7.21 -11.77 -4.52
CA ASN A 146 -7.47 -10.68 -3.59
C ASN A 146 -6.19 -10.08 -2.98
N ILE A 147 -5.08 -10.15 -3.68
CA ILE A 147 -3.78 -9.61 -3.29
C ILE A 147 -3.18 -8.76 -4.40
N GLY A 148 -2.52 -7.67 -4.02
CA GLY A 148 -1.74 -6.83 -4.92
C GLY A 148 -0.51 -6.29 -4.23
N THR A 149 0.35 -5.58 -4.97
CA THR A 149 1.62 -5.10 -4.44
C THR A 149 1.73 -3.57 -4.46
N VAL A 150 2.86 -3.08 -4.00
CA VAL A 150 3.28 -1.68 -4.07
C VAL A 150 4.50 -1.58 -4.97
N LEU A 151 4.55 -0.54 -5.80
CA LEU A 151 5.74 -0.17 -6.55
C LEU A 151 6.25 1.19 -6.11
N GLN A 152 7.55 1.34 -6.09
CA GLN A 152 8.23 2.57 -5.69
C GLN A 152 8.79 3.25 -6.94
N SER A 153 8.16 4.32 -7.39
CA SER A 153 8.50 5.01 -8.64
C SER A 153 9.92 5.53 -8.73
N ARG A 154 10.61 5.68 -7.59
CA ARG A 154 12.03 6.05 -7.59
C ARG A 154 12.95 4.98 -8.15
N LEU A 155 12.58 3.70 -8.10
CA LEU A 155 13.39 2.61 -8.64
C LEU A 155 13.35 2.62 -10.18
N PHE A 156 14.49 2.47 -10.83
CA PHE A 156 14.58 2.48 -12.30
C PHE A 156 13.79 1.34 -12.94
N ARG A 157 13.66 0.21 -12.24
CA ARG A 157 12.94 -0.98 -12.71
C ARG A 157 11.41 -0.84 -12.75
N THR A 158 10.83 0.22 -12.16
CA THR A 158 9.38 0.35 -11.93
C THR A 158 8.55 0.20 -13.20
N SER A 159 8.96 0.79 -14.33
CA SER A 159 8.25 0.63 -15.61
C SER A 159 8.24 -0.80 -16.13
N ASP A 160 9.36 -1.52 -15.98
CA ASP A 160 9.48 -2.93 -16.36
C ASP A 160 8.63 -3.81 -15.44
N ASP A 161 8.60 -3.50 -14.15
CA ASP A 161 7.75 -4.20 -13.17
C ASP A 161 6.26 -4.02 -13.47
N ILE A 162 5.82 -2.81 -13.84
CA ILE A 162 4.44 -2.55 -14.26
C ILE A 162 4.07 -3.42 -15.47
N SER A 163 4.91 -3.42 -16.50
CA SER A 163 4.70 -4.19 -17.72
C SER A 163 4.67 -5.70 -17.44
N SER A 164 5.57 -6.18 -16.57
CA SER A 164 5.64 -7.58 -16.16
C SER A 164 4.39 -8.01 -15.38
N LEU A 165 3.94 -7.21 -14.41
CA LEU A 165 2.74 -7.49 -13.63
C LEU A 165 1.48 -7.49 -14.51
N ALA A 166 1.33 -6.51 -15.40
CA ALA A 166 0.21 -6.46 -16.35
C ALA A 166 0.13 -7.73 -17.21
N SER A 167 1.28 -8.22 -17.69
CA SER A 167 1.36 -9.45 -18.48
C SER A 167 1.07 -10.70 -17.66
N LYS A 168 1.71 -10.86 -16.50
CA LYS A 168 1.61 -12.07 -15.68
C LYS A 168 0.25 -12.24 -15.01
N LEU A 169 -0.38 -11.15 -14.60
CA LEU A 169 -1.64 -11.18 -13.87
C LEU A 169 -2.89 -11.12 -14.78
N ASN A 170 -2.72 -11.14 -16.10
CA ASN A 170 -3.81 -11.21 -17.09
C ASN A 170 -4.95 -10.19 -16.82
N GLY A 171 -4.59 -8.92 -16.56
CA GLY A 171 -5.56 -7.87 -16.27
C GLY A 171 -6.05 -7.81 -14.81
N ASN A 172 -5.62 -8.71 -13.94
CA ASN A 172 -5.95 -8.67 -12.50
C ASN A 172 -4.92 -7.87 -11.66
N SER A 173 -4.18 -6.98 -12.28
CA SER A 173 -3.20 -6.17 -11.58
C SER A 173 -3.86 -5.15 -10.66
N ASP A 174 -3.49 -5.16 -9.39
CA ASP A 174 -3.82 -4.15 -8.40
C ASP A 174 -2.53 -3.64 -7.75
N VAL A 175 -2.18 -2.39 -8.04
CA VAL A 175 -0.89 -1.83 -7.68
C VAL A 175 -1.05 -0.50 -6.95
N ARG A 176 -0.44 -0.39 -5.77
CA ARG A 176 -0.20 0.90 -5.13
C ARG A 176 1.08 1.50 -5.70
N ILE A 177 1.01 2.74 -6.17
CA ILE A 177 2.20 3.48 -6.58
C ILE A 177 2.53 4.56 -5.55
N CYS A 178 3.76 4.57 -5.10
CA CYS A 178 4.31 5.60 -4.23
C CYS A 178 5.69 6.05 -4.71
N LYS A 179 6.20 7.15 -4.14
CA LYS A 179 7.56 7.62 -4.46
C LYS A 179 8.67 6.67 -4.02
N GLY A 180 8.45 6.00 -2.91
CA GLY A 180 9.43 5.21 -2.18
C GLY A 180 10.08 6.01 -1.04
N ILE A 181 10.20 5.37 0.12
CA ILE A 181 10.77 5.97 1.34
C ILE A 181 12.21 5.54 1.61
N TYR A 182 12.58 4.35 1.16
CA TYR A 182 13.90 3.77 1.43
C TYR A 182 15.00 4.53 0.70
N LEU A 183 16.14 4.64 1.35
CA LEU A 183 17.34 5.29 0.77
C LEU A 183 18.06 4.27 -0.10
N GLU A 184 17.87 4.39 -1.37
CA GLU A 184 18.46 3.53 -2.38
C GLU A 184 19.69 4.17 -3.04
N SER A 185 20.58 3.33 -3.60
CA SER A 185 21.74 3.77 -4.36
C SER A 185 21.32 4.50 -5.64
N GLU A 186 22.13 5.48 -6.06
CA GLU A 186 21.95 6.20 -7.32
C GLU A 186 22.05 5.28 -8.56
N ASP A 187 22.65 4.10 -8.42
CA ASP A 187 22.78 3.13 -9.50
C ASP A 187 21.44 2.44 -9.83
N ILE A 188 20.48 2.45 -8.89
CA ILE A 188 19.20 1.73 -9.04
C ILE A 188 17.98 2.63 -8.87
N ALA A 189 18.15 3.88 -8.41
CA ALA A 189 17.05 4.75 -8.08
C ALA A 189 17.31 6.23 -8.35
N HIS A 190 16.25 6.95 -8.66
CA HIS A 190 16.25 8.41 -8.62
C HIS A 190 16.42 8.90 -7.18
N THR A 191 17.34 9.84 -6.96
CA THR A 191 17.61 10.42 -5.64
C THR A 191 17.15 11.89 -5.54
N ARG A 192 16.98 12.56 -6.67
CA ARG A 192 16.53 13.96 -6.72
C ARG A 192 15.00 14.04 -6.73
N TYR A 193 14.46 14.92 -5.92
CA TYR A 193 13.02 15.13 -5.78
C TYR A 193 12.28 15.27 -7.12
N HIS A 194 12.80 16.13 -8.02
CA HIS A 194 12.18 16.38 -9.32
C HIS A 194 12.08 15.10 -10.16
N ASP A 195 13.16 14.32 -10.22
CA ASP A 195 13.23 13.10 -11.03
C ASP A 195 12.27 12.02 -10.46
N ILE A 196 12.15 11.95 -9.12
CA ILE A 196 11.20 11.06 -8.46
C ILE A 196 9.74 11.47 -8.79
N VAL A 197 9.43 12.77 -8.82
CA VAL A 197 8.09 13.24 -9.19
C VAL A 197 7.78 12.89 -10.64
N VAL A 198 8.71 13.11 -11.55
CA VAL A 198 8.55 12.75 -12.99
C VAL A 198 8.35 11.26 -13.15
N ALA A 199 9.15 10.43 -12.47
CA ALA A 199 9.01 8.99 -12.49
C ALA A 199 7.68 8.52 -11.87
N THR A 200 7.19 9.20 -10.82
CA THR A 200 5.89 8.87 -10.22
C THR A 200 4.74 9.17 -11.18
N ASN A 201 4.77 10.33 -11.83
CA ASN A 201 3.75 10.71 -12.81
C ASN A 201 3.72 9.72 -13.98
N LYS A 202 4.89 9.36 -14.51
CA LYS A 202 5.01 8.34 -15.57
C LYS A 202 4.44 6.99 -15.13
N ALA A 203 4.77 6.54 -13.92
CA ALA A 203 4.26 5.26 -13.39
C ALA A 203 2.74 5.27 -13.18
N VAL A 204 2.14 6.42 -12.81
CA VAL A 204 0.68 6.58 -12.76
C VAL A 204 0.07 6.37 -14.14
N ASP A 205 0.60 7.02 -15.17
CA ASP A 205 0.12 6.87 -16.55
C ASP A 205 0.24 5.42 -17.02
N GLU A 206 1.40 4.80 -16.83
CA GLU A 206 1.65 3.41 -17.24
C GLU A 206 0.71 2.41 -16.54
N LEU A 207 0.43 2.58 -15.25
CA LEU A 207 -0.51 1.74 -14.52
C LEU A 207 -1.95 1.93 -15.04
N LEU A 208 -2.38 3.16 -15.26
CA LEU A 208 -3.70 3.45 -15.80
C LEU A 208 -3.86 2.86 -17.20
N ASP A 209 -2.86 3.00 -18.07
CA ASP A 209 -2.86 2.48 -19.43
C ASP A 209 -2.80 0.95 -19.49
N SER A 210 -2.16 0.31 -18.52
CA SER A 210 -2.12 -1.15 -18.39
C SER A 210 -3.44 -1.79 -17.95
N GLY A 211 -4.43 -0.99 -17.56
CA GLY A 211 -5.70 -1.46 -17.00
C GLY A 211 -5.65 -1.80 -15.52
N ALA A 212 -4.50 -1.66 -14.85
CA ALA A 212 -4.37 -1.98 -13.43
C ALA A 212 -5.34 -1.15 -12.55
N TYR A 213 -5.85 -1.76 -11.49
CA TYR A 213 -6.41 -0.98 -10.39
C TYR A 213 -5.28 -0.20 -9.71
N THR A 214 -5.36 1.13 -9.77
CA THR A 214 -4.24 2.00 -9.41
C THR A 214 -4.49 2.74 -8.11
N ALA A 215 -3.83 2.33 -7.03
CA ALA A 215 -3.86 3.03 -5.74
C ALA A 215 -2.76 4.10 -5.70
N ILE A 216 -3.13 5.37 -5.83
CA ILE A 216 -2.22 6.52 -5.93
C ILE A 216 -1.89 7.01 -4.51
N ALA A 217 -0.74 6.59 -3.99
CA ALA A 217 -0.32 6.87 -2.60
C ALA A 217 0.63 8.06 -2.53
N SER A 218 0.08 9.27 -2.44
CA SER A 218 0.89 10.48 -2.37
C SER A 218 0.21 11.59 -1.58
N HIS A 219 1.05 12.42 -0.92
CA HIS A 219 0.63 13.69 -0.32
C HIS A 219 1.17 14.88 -1.12
N ASP A 220 1.84 14.63 -2.23
CA ASP A 220 2.54 15.64 -3.02
C ASP A 220 1.64 16.21 -4.11
N LEU A 221 1.40 17.53 -4.06
CA LEU A 221 0.50 18.19 -5.01
C LEU A 221 0.87 18.00 -6.49
N PRO A 222 2.13 18.07 -6.90
CA PRO A 222 2.51 17.77 -8.29
C PRO A 222 2.04 16.37 -8.74
N VAL A 223 2.17 15.35 -7.89
CA VAL A 223 1.71 13.99 -8.20
C VAL A 223 0.18 13.90 -8.21
N ILE A 224 -0.48 14.47 -7.19
CA ILE A 224 -1.94 14.45 -7.10
C ILE A 224 -2.58 15.17 -8.28
N ASN A 225 -2.08 16.36 -8.63
CA ASN A 225 -2.61 17.13 -9.75
C ASN A 225 -2.42 16.43 -11.09
N HIS A 226 -1.24 15.79 -11.29
CA HIS A 226 -1.00 14.96 -12.47
C HIS A 226 -1.97 13.78 -12.53
N ALA A 227 -2.12 13.06 -11.43
CA ALA A 227 -3.01 11.92 -11.38
C ALA A 227 -4.47 12.28 -11.69
N ILE A 228 -4.96 13.43 -11.17
CA ILE A 228 -6.31 13.94 -11.50
C ILE A 228 -6.42 14.21 -13.00
N ALA A 229 -5.45 14.90 -13.60
CA ALA A 229 -5.45 15.17 -15.04
C ALA A 229 -5.40 13.89 -15.87
N ALA A 230 -4.55 12.93 -15.47
CA ALA A 230 -4.44 11.63 -16.14
C ALA A 230 -5.73 10.79 -16.08
N LEU A 231 -6.47 10.88 -14.98
CA LEU A 231 -7.79 10.27 -14.84
C LEU A 231 -8.82 10.97 -15.74
N ASP A 232 -8.87 12.29 -15.73
CA ASP A 232 -9.78 13.08 -16.57
C ASP A 232 -9.56 12.81 -18.06
N GLU A 233 -8.31 12.75 -18.51
CA GLU A 233 -7.93 12.42 -19.90
C GLU A 233 -8.42 11.04 -20.35
N ARG A 234 -8.55 10.08 -19.40
CA ARG A 234 -9.05 8.72 -19.65
C ARG A 234 -10.55 8.57 -19.40
N GLY A 235 -11.26 9.67 -19.12
CA GLY A 235 -12.68 9.64 -18.79
C GLY A 235 -13.00 8.93 -17.47
N MET A 236 -12.01 8.73 -16.61
CA MET A 236 -12.17 8.11 -15.31
C MET A 236 -12.55 9.15 -14.27
N GLY A 237 -13.48 8.83 -13.38
CA GLY A 237 -13.91 9.77 -12.36
C GLY A 237 -14.71 9.10 -11.24
N PRO A 238 -14.97 9.82 -10.14
CA PRO A 238 -15.76 9.27 -9.04
C PRO A 238 -17.19 8.94 -9.52
N LYS A 239 -17.70 7.78 -9.16
CA LYS A 239 -19.07 7.30 -9.51
C LYS A 239 -19.31 7.06 -11.01
N ILE A 240 -18.26 7.03 -11.83
CA ILE A 240 -18.34 6.66 -13.24
C ILE A 240 -17.79 5.23 -13.36
N ALA A 241 -18.45 4.36 -14.10
CA ALA A 241 -17.90 3.03 -14.40
C ALA A 241 -16.55 3.18 -15.12
N ASP A 242 -15.61 2.28 -14.86
CA ASP A 242 -14.31 2.31 -15.51
C ASP A 242 -14.48 2.21 -17.04
N PRO A 243 -14.09 3.23 -17.80
CA PRO A 243 -14.30 3.25 -19.25
C PRO A 243 -13.23 2.46 -20.02
N ARG A 244 -12.20 1.95 -19.35
CA ARG A 244 -11.08 1.26 -19.98
C ARG A 244 -11.51 -0.15 -20.43
N GLU A 245 -11.22 -0.51 -21.67
CA GLU A 245 -11.53 -1.85 -22.21
C GLU A 245 -10.74 -2.97 -21.52
N ASN A 246 -9.54 -2.64 -21.02
CA ASN A 246 -8.66 -3.54 -20.29
C ASN A 246 -8.72 -3.32 -18.76
N ALA A 247 -9.83 -2.79 -18.26
CA ALA A 247 -9.98 -2.51 -16.83
C ALA A 247 -9.65 -3.73 -15.97
N GLY A 248 -8.87 -3.48 -14.93
CA GLY A 248 -8.46 -4.49 -13.95
C GLY A 248 -9.58 -4.86 -12.98
N PRO A 249 -9.23 -5.50 -11.86
CA PRO A 249 -10.23 -6.07 -10.95
C PRO A 249 -11.11 -4.99 -10.33
N GLU A 250 -12.41 -5.26 -10.28
CA GLU A 250 -13.31 -4.49 -9.44
C GLU A 250 -13.06 -4.79 -7.97
N ARG A 251 -12.97 -3.76 -7.16
CA ARG A 251 -13.00 -3.87 -5.71
C ARG A 251 -14.36 -3.45 -5.19
N ILE A 252 -15.03 -4.33 -4.45
CA ILE A 252 -16.33 -4.04 -3.82
C ILE A 252 -16.20 -2.80 -2.93
N GLY A 253 -17.05 -1.81 -3.18
CA GLY A 253 -17.09 -0.56 -2.41
C GLY A 253 -15.99 0.45 -2.73
N LYS A 254 -15.13 0.18 -3.70
CA LYS A 254 -14.06 1.09 -4.14
C LYS A 254 -14.44 1.79 -5.44
N GLY A 255 -13.72 2.89 -5.71
CA GLY A 255 -13.87 3.61 -6.97
C GLY A 255 -13.51 2.75 -8.18
N PRO A 256 -13.98 3.11 -9.37
CA PRO A 256 -13.76 2.33 -10.58
C PRO A 256 -12.31 2.47 -11.04
N GLY A 257 -11.52 1.43 -10.85
CA GLY A 257 -10.17 1.30 -11.38
C GLY A 257 -9.07 2.12 -10.70
N TYR A 258 -9.40 2.98 -9.74
CA TYR A 258 -8.41 3.77 -9.00
C TYR A 258 -8.87 4.16 -7.60
N GLU A 259 -7.90 4.56 -6.77
CA GLU A 259 -8.13 5.23 -5.48
C GLU A 259 -6.97 6.17 -5.12
N PHE A 260 -7.23 7.19 -4.30
CA PHE A 260 -6.19 7.98 -3.66
C PHE A 260 -5.95 7.51 -2.24
N GLN A 261 -4.70 7.28 -1.88
CA GLN A 261 -4.31 6.84 -0.54
C GLN A 261 -3.47 7.89 0.18
N MET A 262 -3.79 8.13 1.43
CA MET A 262 -3.10 9.10 2.29
C MET A 262 -2.87 8.54 3.69
N LEU A 263 -1.71 8.82 4.26
CA LEU A 263 -1.41 8.47 5.63
C LEU A 263 -2.31 9.23 6.61
N LEU A 264 -2.71 8.57 7.66
CA LEU A 264 -3.48 9.16 8.76
C LEU A 264 -2.81 10.45 9.26
N GLY A 265 -3.61 11.49 9.47
CA GLY A 265 -3.12 12.76 10.01
C GLY A 265 -2.33 13.66 9.06
N VAL A 266 -1.95 13.18 7.87
CA VAL A 266 -1.20 13.96 6.89
C VAL A 266 -2.17 14.63 5.92
N ARG A 267 -2.03 15.97 5.76
CA ARG A 267 -2.79 16.79 4.79
C ARG A 267 -4.29 16.49 4.71
N GLY A 268 -4.96 16.37 5.85
CA GLY A 268 -6.38 16.03 5.93
C GLY A 268 -7.33 16.97 5.15
N ASN A 269 -6.89 18.21 4.87
CA ASN A 269 -7.61 19.13 3.99
C ASN A 269 -7.60 18.67 2.50
N ILE A 270 -6.51 18.06 2.04
CA ILE A 270 -6.41 17.51 0.67
C ILE A 270 -7.26 16.24 0.60
N ARG A 271 -7.13 15.35 1.59
CA ARG A 271 -7.95 14.14 1.67
C ARG A 271 -9.44 14.43 1.51
N ARG A 272 -9.96 15.42 2.26
CA ARG A 272 -11.39 15.82 2.17
C ARG A 272 -11.81 16.45 0.84
N LYS A 273 -10.87 16.83 -0.02
CA LYS A 273 -11.16 17.33 -1.36
C LYS A 273 -11.16 16.24 -2.41
N LEU A 274 -10.48 15.12 -2.12
CA LEU A 274 -10.40 13.94 -2.99
C LEU A 274 -11.51 12.92 -2.69
N ALA A 275 -12.11 12.99 -1.52
CA ALA A 275 -13.30 12.22 -1.15
C ALA A 275 -14.57 12.94 -1.66
#